data_aa2183ff630084bcedd0e647eaf62764
#
_entry.id   aa2183ff630084bcedd0e647eaf62764
#
_cell.length_a   1.000
_cell.length_b   1.000
_cell.length_c   1.000
_cell.angle_alpha   90.00
_cell.angle_beta   90.00
_cell.angle_gamma   90.00
#
_symmetry.space_group_name_H-M   'P 1'
#
loop_
_entity.id
_entity.type
_entity.pdbx_description
1 polymer ?
#
loop_
_entity_poly.entity_id
_entity_poly.type
_entity_poly.pdbx_seq_one_letter_code
_entity_poly.pdbx_strand_id
1 'polypeptide(L)'
;MTVVDETRGEPADTRGRVAELRALRERAVAGPSERATEAQHAKGKLTARERIELLLDEGSFREVEQLRRHRATGFGLEGRKPYTDGVVTGWGTVEGRTVFVYAHDFRIFGGALGEAHATKIHKIMDMAIAAGAPLVSLNDGAGARIQEGVSALAGYGGIFQRNTRASGVIPQISVMLGPCAGGAAYSPALTDFVFMVRDTSQMFITGPDVVKAVTGEEITQNGLGGADVHAETSGVAHFAYDDEETCIAEVRYLLSMLPSNNRENPPAHPAEDPADRRGEALLDLVPADGNRPYDMHKVIEEIVDDGDYLEVHERWARNIVCALARLDGQVVGIVANQPQVLAGVLDIEASEKAARFVQMCDAFNIPIITFLDVPGFLPGVDQEHGGIIRHGAKLLYAYCNATVPRISLILRKAYGGAYIVMDSQSIGADLTYAWPTNEIAVMGAEGAANVIFRRQIADAEDPEAMRARMVKEYKTELMHPYYAAERGLVDDVIDPAETREVLVRSLAMLRTKHADLPSRKHGNPPQ
;
A
#
# COMPACT_ATOMS: atom_id res chain seq x y z
N MET A 1 42.60 -18.43 -17.00
CA MET A 1 43.71 -17.53 -16.65
C MET A 1 43.09 -16.27 -16.09
N THR A 2 43.26 -16.02 -14.80
CA THR A 2 42.80 -14.79 -14.13
C THR A 2 43.55 -13.61 -14.75
N VAL A 3 42.85 -12.68 -15.38
CA VAL A 3 43.44 -11.40 -15.77
C VAL A 3 43.83 -10.71 -14.46
N VAL A 4 45.09 -10.84 -14.10
CA VAL A 4 45.70 -10.06 -13.03
C VAL A 4 45.71 -8.63 -13.57
N ASP A 5 45.06 -7.72 -12.89
CA ASP A 5 45.04 -6.29 -13.18
C ASP A 5 46.50 -5.80 -13.12
N GLU A 6 47.10 -5.50 -14.27
CA GLU A 6 48.53 -5.12 -14.41
C GLU A 6 48.90 -3.83 -13.66
N THR A 7 47.94 -3.23 -12.93
CA THR A 7 48.16 -2.02 -12.12
C THR A 7 48.50 -2.30 -10.64
N ARG A 8 48.66 -3.58 -10.23
CA ARG A 8 49.11 -3.93 -8.89
C ARG A 8 50.65 -3.90 -8.83
N GLY A 9 51.23 -2.71 -8.77
CA GLY A 9 52.54 -2.54 -8.17
C GLY A 9 52.48 -2.94 -6.69
N GLU A 10 53.43 -3.70 -6.17
CA GLU A 10 53.44 -4.03 -4.73
C GLU A 10 53.50 -2.73 -3.91
N PRO A 11 52.43 -2.34 -3.19
CA PRO A 11 52.49 -1.18 -2.32
C PRO A 11 53.39 -1.53 -1.14
N ALA A 12 54.51 -0.80 -1.01
CA ALA A 12 55.55 -1.08 -0.04
C ALA A 12 55.11 -0.90 1.42
N ASP A 13 53.96 -0.20 1.67
CA ASP A 13 53.47 0.10 3.02
C ASP A 13 51.92 0.20 3.11
N THR A 14 51.40 0.35 4.32
CA THR A 14 49.95 0.47 4.59
C THR A 14 49.35 1.71 3.91
N ARG A 15 50.09 2.82 3.78
CA ARG A 15 49.57 4.05 3.14
C ARG A 15 49.33 3.83 1.66
N GLY A 16 50.25 3.15 0.97
CA GLY A 16 50.09 2.75 -0.42
C GLY A 16 48.89 1.83 -0.64
N ARG A 17 48.65 0.86 0.25
CA ARG A 17 47.48 -0.03 0.20
C ARG A 17 46.15 0.73 0.44
N VAL A 18 46.17 1.73 1.31
CA VAL A 18 44.98 2.61 1.53
C VAL A 18 44.71 3.47 0.29
N ALA A 19 45.76 4.00 -0.37
CA ALA A 19 45.60 4.74 -1.61
C ALA A 19 45.00 3.87 -2.73
N GLU A 20 45.47 2.63 -2.88
CA GLU A 20 44.90 1.64 -3.81
C GLU A 20 43.38 1.38 -3.49
N LEU A 21 43.03 1.15 -2.23
CA LEU A 21 41.62 0.97 -1.82
C LEU A 21 40.78 2.17 -2.19
N ARG A 22 41.26 3.40 -1.96
CA ARG A 22 40.53 4.63 -2.32
C ARG A 22 40.28 4.70 -3.83
N ALA A 23 41.30 4.44 -4.63
CA ALA A 23 41.17 4.41 -6.09
C ALA A 23 40.19 3.34 -6.58
N LEU A 24 40.16 2.16 -5.94
CA LEU A 24 39.17 1.11 -6.25
C LEU A 24 37.72 1.55 -5.92
N ARG A 25 37.53 2.20 -4.78
CA ARG A 25 36.21 2.74 -4.37
C ARG A 25 35.76 3.87 -5.30
N GLU A 26 36.64 4.79 -5.66
CA GLU A 26 36.34 5.85 -6.63
C GLU A 26 35.89 5.26 -7.98
N ARG A 27 36.57 4.24 -8.50
CA ARG A 27 36.17 3.53 -9.72
C ARG A 27 34.82 2.85 -9.58
N ALA A 28 34.49 2.26 -8.43
CA ALA A 28 33.22 1.63 -8.18
C ALA A 28 32.08 2.66 -8.10
N VAL A 29 32.33 3.87 -7.61
CA VAL A 29 31.37 4.97 -7.54
C VAL A 29 31.15 5.63 -8.90
N ALA A 30 32.20 5.87 -9.66
CA ALA A 30 32.14 6.54 -10.98
C ALA A 30 31.22 5.78 -11.97
N GLY A 31 31.07 4.46 -11.78
CA GLY A 31 30.27 3.64 -12.70
C GLY A 31 31.01 3.35 -14.03
N PRO A 32 30.29 2.92 -15.09
CA PRO A 32 30.92 2.43 -16.33
C PRO A 32 31.53 3.55 -17.20
N SER A 33 30.91 4.73 -17.29
CA SER A 33 31.41 5.89 -18.04
C SER A 33 30.53 7.12 -17.84
N GLU A 34 31.07 8.32 -18.05
CA GLU A 34 30.32 9.58 -18.10
C GLU A 34 29.18 9.55 -19.15
N ARG A 35 29.50 9.06 -20.36
CA ARG A 35 28.50 8.91 -21.43
C ARG A 35 27.30 8.06 -21.02
N ALA A 36 27.50 7.01 -20.20
CA ALA A 36 26.38 6.19 -19.72
C ALA A 36 25.52 6.94 -18.70
N THR A 37 26.12 7.81 -17.90
CA THR A 37 25.42 8.69 -16.96
C THR A 37 24.61 9.75 -17.71
N GLU A 38 25.21 10.44 -18.67
CA GLU A 38 24.52 11.40 -19.54
C GLU A 38 23.35 10.77 -20.28
N ALA A 39 23.50 9.55 -20.79
CA ALA A 39 22.43 8.81 -21.47
C ALA A 39 21.29 8.39 -20.53
N GLN A 40 21.56 8.23 -19.23
CA GLN A 40 20.53 7.99 -18.20
C GLN A 40 19.76 9.28 -17.93
N HIS A 41 20.48 10.40 -17.69
CA HIS A 41 19.88 11.71 -17.43
C HIS A 41 19.08 12.23 -18.63
N ALA A 42 19.55 12.01 -19.85
CA ALA A 42 18.81 12.38 -21.07
C ALA A 42 17.44 11.71 -21.21
N LYS A 43 17.17 10.65 -20.45
CA LYS A 43 15.87 9.98 -20.36
C LYS A 43 15.02 10.49 -19.20
N GLY A 44 15.44 11.54 -18.51
CA GLY A 44 14.78 12.04 -17.30
C GLY A 44 14.93 11.09 -16.09
N LYS A 45 16.01 10.28 -16.04
CA LYS A 45 16.23 9.27 -15.01
C LYS A 45 17.51 9.55 -14.23
N LEU A 46 17.45 9.36 -12.92
CA LEU A 46 18.61 9.45 -12.05
C LEU A 46 19.44 8.16 -12.06
N THR A 47 20.69 8.24 -11.63
CA THR A 47 21.52 7.06 -11.36
C THR A 47 21.12 6.37 -10.06
N ALA A 48 21.52 5.11 -9.88
CA ALA A 48 21.26 4.37 -8.64
C ALA A 48 21.77 5.09 -7.38
N ARG A 49 22.90 5.83 -7.48
CA ARG A 49 23.49 6.55 -6.34
C ARG A 49 22.73 7.83 -6.01
N GLU A 50 22.39 8.62 -7.02
CA GLU A 50 21.56 9.82 -6.84
C GLU A 50 20.20 9.49 -6.20
N ARG A 51 19.56 8.39 -6.60
CA ARG A 51 18.33 7.89 -6.01
C ARG A 51 18.50 7.51 -4.52
N ILE A 52 19.62 6.86 -4.16
CA ILE A 52 19.94 6.52 -2.76
C ILE A 52 20.21 7.79 -1.95
N GLU A 53 20.90 8.78 -2.53
CA GLU A 53 21.18 10.08 -1.88
C GLU A 53 19.89 10.87 -1.60
N LEU A 54 18.90 10.82 -2.51
CA LEU A 54 17.58 11.42 -2.28
C LEU A 54 16.77 10.67 -1.21
N LEU A 55 16.88 9.34 -1.16
CA LEU A 55 16.12 8.52 -0.22
C LEU A 55 16.62 8.67 1.22
N LEU A 56 17.94 8.65 1.42
CA LEU A 56 18.54 8.56 2.74
C LEU A 56 18.98 9.93 3.27
N ASP A 57 19.11 10.04 4.58
CA ASP A 57 19.65 11.23 5.24
C ASP A 57 21.10 11.47 4.79
N GLU A 58 21.47 12.74 4.61
CA GLU A 58 22.79 13.13 4.10
C GLU A 58 23.93 12.47 4.89
N GLY A 59 24.87 11.85 4.16
CA GLY A 59 26.05 11.20 4.72
C GLY A 59 25.80 9.91 5.49
N SER A 60 24.55 9.45 5.61
CA SER A 60 24.19 8.24 6.37
C SER A 60 24.50 6.95 5.61
N PHE A 61 24.54 6.96 4.28
CA PHE A 61 24.68 5.75 3.47
C PHE A 61 25.96 4.96 3.73
N ARG A 62 25.81 3.65 3.93
CA ARG A 62 26.90 2.68 4.09
C ARG A 62 26.73 1.55 3.09
N GLU A 63 27.55 1.57 2.03
CA GLU A 63 27.49 0.58 0.96
C GLU A 63 28.06 -0.77 1.41
N VAL A 64 27.37 -1.84 1.03
CA VAL A 64 27.76 -3.24 1.29
C VAL A 64 28.16 -3.90 -0.03
N GLU A 65 29.29 -4.62 -0.02
CA GLU A 65 29.84 -5.32 -1.19
C GLU A 65 30.10 -4.42 -2.41
N GLN A 66 30.56 -3.19 -2.20
CA GLN A 66 30.87 -2.21 -3.24
C GLN A 66 31.82 -2.75 -4.32
N LEU A 67 32.84 -3.53 -3.93
CA LEU A 67 33.86 -4.05 -4.83
C LEU A 67 33.51 -5.42 -5.43
N ARG A 68 32.31 -5.94 -5.20
CA ARG A 68 31.89 -7.23 -5.74
C ARG A 68 31.73 -7.19 -7.24
N ARG A 69 32.17 -8.29 -7.90
CA ARG A 69 32.05 -8.53 -9.35
C ARG A 69 31.46 -9.91 -9.60
N HIS A 70 30.82 -10.11 -10.77
CA HIS A 70 30.38 -11.45 -11.19
C HIS A 70 31.55 -12.39 -11.51
N ARG A 71 31.26 -13.70 -11.50
CA ARG A 71 32.22 -14.77 -11.86
C ARG A 71 31.86 -15.45 -13.17
N ALA A 72 30.80 -14.98 -13.83
CA ALA A 72 30.32 -15.57 -15.07
C ALA A 72 31.38 -15.59 -16.14
N THR A 73 31.35 -16.65 -16.95
CA THR A 73 32.21 -16.89 -18.10
C THR A 73 31.33 -17.16 -19.32
N GLY A 74 31.82 -16.90 -20.51
CA GLY A 74 31.07 -17.01 -21.75
C GLY A 74 30.38 -15.71 -22.16
N PHE A 75 29.99 -15.63 -23.40
CA PHE A 75 29.28 -14.51 -24.02
C PHE A 75 29.94 -13.14 -23.81
N GLY A 76 31.28 -13.10 -23.67
CA GLY A 76 32.08 -11.87 -23.48
C GLY A 76 32.07 -11.32 -22.04
N LEU A 77 31.51 -12.03 -21.08
CA LEU A 77 31.44 -11.60 -19.68
C LEU A 77 32.84 -11.66 -19.00
N GLU A 78 33.76 -12.49 -19.46
CA GLU A 78 35.13 -12.59 -18.92
C GLU A 78 35.86 -11.25 -18.96
N GLY A 79 35.69 -10.48 -20.04
CA GLY A 79 36.33 -9.17 -20.24
C GLY A 79 35.54 -7.99 -19.65
N ARG A 80 34.33 -8.20 -19.14
CA ARG A 80 33.43 -7.15 -18.65
C ARG A 80 32.99 -7.45 -17.22
N LYS A 81 33.84 -7.10 -16.25
CA LYS A 81 33.62 -7.32 -14.81
C LYS A 81 33.52 -6.00 -14.05
N PRO A 82 32.43 -5.23 -14.22
CA PRO A 82 32.24 -3.97 -13.49
C PRO A 82 32.10 -4.24 -11.99
N TYR A 83 32.56 -3.25 -11.19
CA TYR A 83 32.23 -3.24 -9.76
C TYR A 83 30.74 -3.11 -9.55
N THR A 84 30.25 -3.50 -8.37
CA THR A 84 28.85 -3.53 -7.97
C THR A 84 27.97 -4.54 -8.71
N ASP A 85 28.38 -5.04 -9.88
CA ASP A 85 27.62 -5.94 -10.76
C ASP A 85 26.21 -5.44 -11.12
N GLY A 86 26.04 -4.10 -11.23
CA GLY A 86 24.76 -3.49 -11.64
C GLY A 86 23.75 -3.32 -10.52
N VAL A 87 24.14 -3.47 -9.25
CA VAL A 87 23.29 -3.13 -8.10
C VAL A 87 24.11 -2.50 -6.97
N VAL A 88 23.65 -1.36 -6.48
CA VAL A 88 24.19 -0.70 -5.28
C VAL A 88 23.34 -1.16 -4.09
N THR A 89 24.00 -1.68 -3.06
CA THR A 89 23.33 -2.27 -1.89
C THR A 89 23.92 -1.69 -0.61
N GLY A 90 23.08 -1.41 0.38
CA GLY A 90 23.56 -0.85 1.64
C GLY A 90 22.44 -0.50 2.60
N TRP A 91 22.76 0.34 3.55
CA TRP A 91 21.83 0.87 4.54
C TRP A 91 22.22 2.31 4.91
N GLY A 92 21.27 3.04 5.44
CA GLY A 92 21.43 4.39 5.96
C GLY A 92 20.28 4.72 6.87
N THR A 93 19.95 6.01 7.01
CA THR A 93 18.80 6.44 7.82
C THR A 93 17.83 7.27 7.01
N VAL A 94 16.56 7.25 7.42
CA VAL A 94 15.51 8.19 7.04
C VAL A 94 14.94 8.74 8.34
N GLU A 95 15.05 10.05 8.54
CA GLU A 95 14.69 10.71 9.80
C GLU A 95 15.35 10.02 11.02
N GLY A 96 16.62 9.66 10.90
CA GLY A 96 17.41 9.00 11.93
C GLY A 96 17.12 7.50 12.13
N ARG A 97 16.10 6.93 11.50
CA ARG A 97 15.75 5.50 11.58
C ARG A 97 16.44 4.69 10.49
N THR A 98 16.97 3.51 10.84
CA THR A 98 17.65 2.64 9.89
C THR A 98 16.73 2.15 8.79
N VAL A 99 17.18 2.26 7.54
CA VAL A 99 16.53 1.74 6.34
C VAL A 99 17.56 0.99 5.49
N PHE A 100 17.24 -0.20 5.04
CA PHE A 100 18.03 -0.94 4.07
C PHE A 100 17.55 -0.63 2.65
N VAL A 101 18.51 -0.57 1.72
CA VAL A 101 18.22 -0.20 0.33
C VAL A 101 19.05 -1.02 -0.64
N TYR A 102 18.44 -1.38 -1.76
CA TYR A 102 19.17 -1.76 -2.97
C TYR A 102 18.63 -0.99 -4.18
N ALA A 103 19.53 -0.57 -5.07
CA ALA A 103 19.20 0.19 -6.27
C ALA A 103 19.85 -0.44 -7.50
N HIS A 104 19.04 -0.77 -8.50
CA HIS A 104 19.54 -1.27 -9.78
C HIS A 104 20.25 -0.14 -10.55
N ASP A 105 21.44 -0.39 -11.04
CA ASP A 105 22.18 0.53 -11.90
C ASP A 105 22.00 0.13 -13.37
N PHE A 106 21.06 0.77 -14.04
CA PHE A 106 20.75 0.50 -15.44
C PHE A 106 21.95 0.70 -16.39
N ARG A 107 22.93 1.52 -16.00
CA ARG A 107 24.15 1.76 -16.77
C ARG A 107 25.03 0.51 -16.91
N ILE A 108 24.83 -0.48 -16.03
CA ILE A 108 25.59 -1.74 -15.99
C ILE A 108 24.66 -2.90 -16.38
N PHE A 109 24.86 -3.48 -17.55
CA PHE A 109 24.08 -4.58 -18.11
C PHE A 109 22.56 -4.31 -18.16
N GLY A 110 22.14 -3.02 -18.28
CA GLY A 110 20.74 -2.66 -18.23
C GLY A 110 20.06 -2.99 -16.90
N GLY A 111 20.81 -3.00 -15.78
CA GLY A 111 20.28 -3.40 -14.47
C GLY A 111 19.87 -4.88 -14.39
N ALA A 112 20.22 -5.72 -15.38
CA ALA A 112 19.83 -7.11 -15.44
C ALA A 112 20.43 -7.93 -14.29
N LEU A 113 19.62 -8.76 -13.66
CA LEU A 113 19.97 -9.57 -12.49
C LEU A 113 20.77 -10.80 -12.90
N GLY A 114 22.05 -10.86 -12.49
CA GLY A 114 22.91 -12.04 -12.52
C GLY A 114 23.09 -12.64 -11.13
N GLU A 115 23.94 -13.69 -11.02
CA GLU A 115 24.17 -14.41 -9.76
C GLU A 115 24.75 -13.49 -8.66
N ALA A 116 25.81 -12.74 -8.96
CA ALA A 116 26.44 -11.84 -7.98
C ALA A 116 25.52 -10.68 -7.61
N HIS A 117 24.79 -10.12 -8.57
CA HIS A 117 23.76 -9.11 -8.38
C HIS A 117 22.69 -9.63 -7.39
N ALA A 118 22.10 -10.79 -7.66
CA ALA A 118 21.08 -11.40 -6.81
C ALA A 118 21.59 -11.66 -5.39
N THR A 119 22.78 -12.24 -5.23
CA THR A 119 23.31 -12.56 -3.90
C THR A 119 23.65 -11.32 -3.07
N LYS A 120 23.95 -10.18 -3.68
CA LYS A 120 24.05 -8.89 -2.98
C LYS A 120 22.67 -8.48 -2.41
N ILE A 121 21.61 -8.58 -3.23
CA ILE A 121 20.24 -8.29 -2.80
C ILE A 121 19.82 -9.24 -1.68
N HIS A 122 20.06 -10.55 -1.83
CA HIS A 122 19.77 -11.54 -0.78
C HIS A 122 20.39 -11.17 0.56
N LYS A 123 21.66 -10.75 0.54
CA LYS A 123 22.38 -10.35 1.76
C LYS A 123 21.73 -9.12 2.42
N ILE A 124 21.35 -8.11 1.64
CA ILE A 124 20.69 -6.91 2.19
C ILE A 124 19.32 -7.26 2.77
N MET A 125 18.53 -8.09 2.08
CA MET A 125 17.24 -8.56 2.59
C MET A 125 17.39 -9.34 3.90
N ASP A 126 18.36 -10.26 3.97
CA ASP A 126 18.64 -11.02 5.20
C ASP A 126 19.08 -10.10 6.35
N MET A 127 19.89 -9.08 6.06
CA MET A 127 20.30 -8.07 7.05
C MET A 127 19.12 -7.23 7.53
N ALA A 128 18.25 -6.78 6.63
CA ALA A 128 17.05 -6.00 6.95
C ALA A 128 16.10 -6.79 7.88
N ILE A 129 15.82 -8.06 7.56
CA ILE A 129 15.00 -8.95 8.39
C ILE A 129 15.66 -9.15 9.76
N ALA A 130 16.96 -9.42 9.80
CA ALA A 130 17.67 -9.66 11.06
C ALA A 130 17.75 -8.42 11.96
N ALA A 131 17.91 -7.23 11.34
CA ALA A 131 17.93 -5.96 12.06
C ALA A 131 16.53 -5.47 12.45
N GLY A 132 15.47 -5.98 11.83
CA GLY A 132 14.11 -5.50 12.02
C GLY A 132 13.96 -4.06 11.52
N ALA A 133 14.36 -3.78 10.28
CA ALA A 133 14.33 -2.45 9.68
C ALA A 133 13.74 -2.49 8.26
N PRO A 134 13.06 -1.42 7.80
CA PRO A 134 12.44 -1.36 6.49
C PRO A 134 13.42 -1.62 5.36
N LEU A 135 12.90 -2.20 4.27
CA LEU A 135 13.63 -2.44 3.03
C LEU A 135 12.99 -1.64 1.89
N VAL A 136 13.79 -0.81 1.22
CA VAL A 136 13.38 -0.10 0.00
C VAL A 136 14.15 -0.63 -1.19
N SER A 137 13.43 -1.01 -2.24
CA SER A 137 14.00 -1.43 -3.51
C SER A 137 13.77 -0.37 -4.59
N LEU A 138 14.85 0.13 -5.19
CA LEU A 138 14.85 1.10 -6.28
C LEU A 138 15.10 0.34 -7.59
N ASN A 139 14.00 0.00 -8.29
CA ASN A 139 14.01 -0.97 -9.38
C ASN A 139 14.13 -0.28 -10.74
N ASP A 140 15.20 -0.58 -11.47
CA ASP A 140 15.48 -0.11 -12.82
C ASP A 140 16.28 -1.18 -13.57
N GLY A 141 15.61 -2.21 -14.09
CA GLY A 141 16.32 -3.33 -14.67
C GLY A 141 15.54 -4.18 -15.67
N ALA A 142 16.24 -4.65 -16.69
CA ALA A 142 15.70 -5.40 -17.81
C ALA A 142 15.35 -6.87 -17.51
N GLY A 143 15.25 -7.26 -16.23
CA GLY A 143 14.94 -8.65 -15.85
C GLY A 143 16.18 -9.52 -15.67
N ALA A 144 16.09 -10.81 -16.00
CA ALA A 144 17.18 -11.76 -15.82
C ALA A 144 18.32 -11.54 -16.84
N ARG A 145 19.58 -11.60 -16.38
CA ARG A 145 20.77 -11.60 -17.25
C ARG A 145 20.86 -12.91 -18.00
N ILE A 146 20.40 -12.92 -19.25
CA ILE A 146 20.25 -14.13 -20.08
C ILE A 146 21.59 -14.89 -20.21
N GLN A 147 22.71 -14.19 -20.27
CA GLN A 147 24.05 -14.78 -20.40
C GLN A 147 24.47 -15.63 -19.20
N GLU A 148 23.82 -15.50 -18.05
CA GLU A 148 24.05 -16.32 -16.86
C GLU A 148 23.02 -17.47 -16.70
N GLY A 149 22.09 -17.58 -17.63
CA GLY A 149 21.16 -18.72 -17.71
C GLY A 149 20.32 -18.89 -16.44
N VAL A 150 20.19 -20.16 -16.00
CA VAL A 150 19.34 -20.55 -14.86
C VAL A 150 19.81 -19.94 -13.52
N SER A 151 21.08 -19.54 -13.39
CA SER A 151 21.59 -18.86 -12.18
C SER A 151 20.90 -17.53 -11.93
N ALA A 152 20.56 -16.79 -12.99
CA ALA A 152 19.76 -15.56 -12.88
C ALA A 152 18.33 -15.84 -12.38
N LEU A 153 17.70 -16.92 -12.85
CA LEU A 153 16.36 -17.33 -12.37
C LEU A 153 16.39 -17.77 -10.91
N ALA A 154 17.40 -18.53 -10.51
CA ALA A 154 17.60 -18.92 -9.11
C ALA A 154 17.77 -17.68 -8.21
N GLY A 155 18.42 -16.62 -8.73
CA GLY A 155 18.54 -15.33 -8.06
C GLY A 155 17.18 -14.71 -7.73
N TYR A 156 16.25 -14.65 -8.69
CA TYR A 156 14.88 -14.18 -8.45
C TYR A 156 14.14 -15.06 -7.44
N GLY A 157 14.24 -16.40 -7.55
CA GLY A 157 13.64 -17.31 -6.59
C GLY A 157 14.08 -17.03 -5.15
N GLY A 158 15.36 -16.71 -4.94
CA GLY A 158 15.89 -16.31 -3.64
C GLY A 158 15.35 -14.97 -3.13
N ILE A 159 15.07 -14.02 -4.03
CA ILE A 159 14.42 -12.74 -3.68
C ILE A 159 12.96 -13.00 -3.26
N PHE A 160 12.18 -13.76 -4.04
CA PHE A 160 10.76 -14.06 -3.73
C PHE A 160 10.60 -14.75 -2.38
N GLN A 161 11.47 -15.72 -2.07
CA GLN A 161 11.47 -16.37 -0.77
C GLN A 161 11.67 -15.37 0.37
N ARG A 162 12.58 -14.42 0.20
CA ARG A 162 12.87 -13.40 1.20
C ARG A 162 11.75 -12.36 1.33
N ASN A 163 11.15 -11.92 0.21
CA ASN A 163 9.96 -11.08 0.26
C ASN A 163 8.85 -11.74 1.10
N THR A 164 8.59 -13.02 0.86
CA THR A 164 7.57 -13.77 1.61
C THR A 164 7.93 -13.91 3.09
N ARG A 165 9.21 -14.12 3.44
CA ARG A 165 9.66 -14.20 4.84
C ARG A 165 9.66 -12.84 5.55
N ALA A 166 9.84 -11.76 4.83
CA ALA A 166 9.81 -10.40 5.35
C ALA A 166 8.38 -9.86 5.50
N SER A 167 7.42 -10.44 4.78
CA SER A 167 6.01 -10.00 4.78
C SER A 167 5.42 -10.02 6.20
N GLY A 168 4.89 -8.87 6.62
CA GLY A 168 4.38 -8.67 7.98
C GLY A 168 5.44 -8.68 9.08
N VAL A 169 6.74 -8.68 8.74
CA VAL A 169 7.87 -8.61 9.70
C VAL A 169 8.53 -7.25 9.65
N ILE A 170 8.86 -6.77 8.46
CA ILE A 170 9.40 -5.45 8.18
C ILE A 170 8.67 -4.81 7.00
N PRO A 171 8.47 -3.50 6.96
CA PRO A 171 7.93 -2.82 5.79
C PRO A 171 8.83 -3.03 4.55
N GLN A 172 8.21 -3.40 3.43
CA GLN A 172 8.88 -3.60 2.15
C GLN A 172 8.27 -2.63 1.12
N ILE A 173 9.09 -1.76 0.55
CA ILE A 173 8.65 -0.74 -0.40
C ILE A 173 9.40 -0.94 -1.71
N SER A 174 8.67 -1.09 -2.80
CA SER A 174 9.21 -1.20 -4.16
C SER A 174 8.94 0.08 -4.94
N VAL A 175 10.00 0.71 -5.44
CA VAL A 175 9.94 1.92 -6.28
C VAL A 175 10.38 1.57 -7.68
N MET A 176 9.46 1.70 -8.64
CA MET A 176 9.70 1.38 -10.04
C MET A 176 10.16 2.63 -10.79
N LEU A 177 11.41 2.66 -11.19
CA LEU A 177 12.10 3.79 -11.81
C LEU A 177 12.58 3.46 -13.24
N GLY A 178 12.13 2.34 -13.76
CA GLY A 178 12.46 1.87 -15.10
C GLY A 178 11.67 0.63 -15.50
N PRO A 179 12.00 0.00 -16.64
CA PRO A 179 11.34 -1.21 -17.07
C PRO A 179 11.58 -2.36 -16.09
N CYS A 180 10.54 -3.16 -15.86
CA CYS A 180 10.57 -4.32 -15.00
C CYS A 180 9.74 -5.45 -15.63
N ALA A 181 10.40 -6.42 -16.23
CA ALA A 181 9.75 -7.46 -17.00
C ALA A 181 9.99 -8.87 -16.43
N GLY A 182 9.03 -9.76 -16.64
CA GLY A 182 9.12 -11.16 -16.26
C GLY A 182 9.25 -11.38 -14.76
N GLY A 183 10.23 -12.17 -14.33
CA GLY A 183 10.47 -12.45 -12.90
C GLY A 183 10.67 -11.20 -12.04
N ALA A 184 11.19 -10.12 -12.61
CA ALA A 184 11.39 -8.87 -11.90
C ALA A 184 10.07 -8.24 -11.41
N ALA A 185 8.95 -8.46 -12.10
CA ALA A 185 7.64 -7.91 -11.74
C ALA A 185 7.00 -8.60 -10.54
N TYR A 186 7.38 -9.84 -10.23
CA TYR A 186 6.79 -10.57 -9.08
C TYR A 186 7.30 -10.08 -7.73
N SER A 187 8.59 -9.69 -7.62
CA SER A 187 9.13 -9.20 -6.36
C SER A 187 8.40 -7.95 -5.84
N PRO A 188 8.18 -6.89 -6.65
CA PRO A 188 7.35 -5.76 -6.23
C PRO A 188 5.93 -6.15 -5.81
N ALA A 189 5.29 -7.05 -6.52
CA ALA A 189 3.93 -7.53 -6.19
C ALA A 189 3.85 -8.29 -4.85
N LEU A 190 4.98 -8.77 -4.32
CA LEU A 190 5.08 -9.41 -3.01
C LEU A 190 5.41 -8.42 -1.87
N THR A 191 5.67 -7.16 -2.18
CA THR A 191 5.98 -6.12 -1.18
C THR A 191 4.72 -5.42 -0.68
N ASP A 192 4.83 -4.61 0.36
CA ASP A 192 3.69 -3.94 0.98
C ASP A 192 3.20 -2.77 0.14
N PHE A 193 4.12 -2.03 -0.49
CA PHE A 193 3.81 -0.87 -1.31
C PHE A 193 4.62 -0.85 -2.61
N VAL A 194 3.96 -0.45 -3.70
CA VAL A 194 4.55 -0.27 -5.02
C VAL A 194 4.34 1.17 -5.49
N PHE A 195 5.44 1.88 -5.72
CA PHE A 195 5.49 3.21 -6.30
C PHE A 195 5.92 3.12 -7.75
N MET A 196 5.32 3.90 -8.63
CA MET A 196 5.71 3.96 -10.04
C MET A 196 5.89 5.40 -10.51
N VAL A 197 6.86 5.62 -11.42
CA VAL A 197 7.04 6.90 -12.09
C VAL A 197 6.46 6.81 -13.50
N ARG A 198 5.61 7.77 -13.88
CA ARG A 198 4.98 7.83 -15.21
C ARG A 198 6.04 7.90 -16.31
N ASP A 199 5.71 7.38 -17.47
CA ASP A 199 6.50 7.35 -18.70
C ASP A 199 7.83 6.61 -18.63
N THR A 200 8.50 6.56 -17.48
CA THR A 200 9.82 5.92 -17.31
C THR A 200 9.75 4.51 -16.75
N SER A 201 8.70 4.16 -16.00
CA SER A 201 8.56 2.85 -15.39
C SER A 201 7.44 2.01 -16.03
N GLN A 202 7.71 0.72 -16.20
CA GLN A 202 6.74 -0.27 -16.68
C GLN A 202 6.92 -1.58 -15.93
N MET A 203 5.80 -2.26 -15.67
CA MET A 203 5.75 -3.61 -15.10
C MET A 203 4.87 -4.50 -15.98
N PHE A 204 5.39 -5.64 -16.41
CA PHE A 204 4.59 -6.66 -17.10
C PHE A 204 5.29 -8.02 -17.05
N ILE A 205 4.52 -9.12 -17.14
CA ILE A 205 5.07 -10.48 -17.17
C ILE A 205 5.76 -10.72 -18.49
N THR A 206 5.10 -10.36 -19.60
CA THR A 206 5.64 -10.49 -20.96
C THR A 206 5.48 -9.14 -21.68
N GLY A 207 6.54 -8.72 -22.38
CA GLY A 207 6.55 -7.44 -23.09
C GLY A 207 5.68 -7.42 -24.35
N PRO A 208 5.44 -6.23 -24.94
CA PRO A 208 4.57 -6.04 -26.11
C PRO A 208 4.89 -6.94 -27.31
N ASP A 209 6.17 -7.20 -27.57
CA ASP A 209 6.59 -8.04 -28.70
C ASP A 209 6.11 -9.50 -28.55
N VAL A 210 6.13 -10.02 -27.32
CA VAL A 210 5.65 -11.38 -27.03
C VAL A 210 4.13 -11.42 -27.08
N VAL A 211 3.45 -10.40 -26.56
CA VAL A 211 1.99 -10.25 -26.65
C VAL A 211 1.57 -10.27 -28.11
N LYS A 212 2.20 -9.45 -28.96
CA LYS A 212 1.93 -9.40 -30.40
C LYS A 212 2.16 -10.77 -31.08
N ALA A 213 3.24 -11.45 -30.73
CA ALA A 213 3.58 -12.75 -31.33
C ALA A 213 2.59 -13.85 -30.95
N VAL A 214 2.00 -13.82 -29.75
CA VAL A 214 1.13 -14.88 -29.22
C VAL A 214 -0.35 -14.58 -29.46
N THR A 215 -0.80 -13.35 -29.21
CA THR A 215 -2.23 -12.96 -29.26
C THR A 215 -2.58 -12.13 -30.50
N GLY A 216 -1.58 -11.57 -31.20
CA GLY A 216 -1.77 -10.64 -32.31
C GLY A 216 -2.11 -9.21 -31.89
N GLU A 217 -2.20 -8.92 -30.60
CA GLU A 217 -2.51 -7.58 -30.07
C GLU A 217 -1.31 -6.65 -30.19
N GLU A 218 -1.55 -5.42 -30.66
CA GLU A 218 -0.54 -4.38 -30.72
C GLU A 218 -0.76 -3.37 -29.59
N ILE A 219 0.24 -3.21 -28.73
CA ILE A 219 0.17 -2.33 -27.57
C ILE A 219 1.55 -1.71 -27.28
N THR A 220 1.58 -0.49 -26.75
CA THR A 220 2.81 0.15 -26.28
C THR A 220 3.22 -0.38 -24.91
N GLN A 221 4.48 -0.18 -24.49
CA GLN A 221 4.94 -0.55 -23.15
C GLN A 221 4.11 0.13 -22.05
N ASN A 222 3.87 1.44 -22.18
CA ASN A 222 3.04 2.19 -21.22
C ASN A 222 1.57 1.73 -21.25
N GLY A 223 1.02 1.42 -22.41
CA GLY A 223 -0.35 0.90 -22.53
C GLY A 223 -0.52 -0.50 -21.94
N LEU A 224 0.54 -1.34 -21.96
CA LEU A 224 0.50 -2.69 -21.40
C LEU A 224 0.68 -2.70 -19.87
N GLY A 225 1.62 -1.90 -19.36
CA GLY A 225 1.99 -1.96 -17.95
C GLY A 225 2.70 -0.70 -17.45
N GLY A 226 2.30 0.48 -17.92
CA GLY A 226 2.76 1.77 -17.39
C GLY A 226 2.12 2.10 -16.04
N ALA A 227 2.60 3.16 -15.41
CA ALA A 227 2.18 3.58 -14.07
C ALA A 227 0.67 3.80 -13.97
N ASP A 228 0.05 4.45 -14.98
CA ASP A 228 -1.40 4.71 -14.97
C ASP A 228 -2.23 3.42 -15.09
N VAL A 229 -1.81 2.45 -15.92
CA VAL A 229 -2.49 1.15 -16.02
C VAL A 229 -2.51 0.45 -14.66
N HIS A 230 -1.39 0.46 -13.95
CA HIS A 230 -1.27 -0.20 -12.65
C HIS A 230 -1.92 0.58 -11.51
N ALA A 231 -1.98 1.91 -11.60
CA ALA A 231 -2.61 2.74 -10.58
C ALA A 231 -4.14 2.89 -10.76
N GLU A 232 -4.70 2.64 -11.96
CA GLU A 232 -6.13 2.85 -12.23
C GLU A 232 -6.90 1.57 -12.53
N THR A 233 -6.24 0.59 -13.18
CA THR A 233 -6.94 -0.59 -13.72
C THR A 233 -6.59 -1.86 -12.97
N SER A 234 -5.31 -2.16 -12.78
CA SER A 234 -4.89 -3.44 -12.18
C SER A 234 -4.70 -3.39 -10.67
N GLY A 235 -4.62 -2.20 -10.06
CA GLY A 235 -4.36 -2.05 -8.64
C GLY A 235 -2.99 -2.55 -8.17
N VAL A 236 -2.03 -2.76 -9.07
CA VAL A 236 -0.67 -3.20 -8.69
C VAL A 236 0.14 -2.06 -8.09
N ALA A 237 0.03 -0.84 -8.67
CA ALA A 237 0.70 0.34 -8.14
C ALA A 237 -0.18 1.03 -7.09
N HIS A 238 0.38 1.22 -5.90
CA HIS A 238 -0.26 1.95 -4.82
C HIS A 238 -0.19 3.46 -5.06
N PHE A 239 0.90 3.91 -5.70
CA PHE A 239 1.19 5.32 -5.96
C PHE A 239 1.81 5.51 -7.34
N ALA A 240 1.48 6.63 -8.02
CA ALA A 240 2.04 6.99 -9.32
C ALA A 240 2.36 8.50 -9.36
N TYR A 241 3.62 8.84 -9.65
CA TYR A 241 4.14 10.20 -9.68
C TYR A 241 4.75 10.55 -11.04
N ASP A 242 4.95 11.85 -11.31
CA ASP A 242 5.43 12.33 -12.60
C ASP A 242 6.97 12.27 -12.72
N ASP A 243 7.69 12.31 -11.60
CA ASP A 243 9.15 12.33 -11.56
C ASP A 243 9.71 11.50 -10.40
N GLU A 244 11.02 11.19 -10.48
CA GLU A 244 11.70 10.35 -9.49
C GLU A 244 11.91 11.07 -8.14
N GLU A 245 12.15 12.38 -8.16
CA GLU A 245 12.39 13.19 -6.97
C GLU A 245 11.14 13.24 -6.09
N THR A 246 9.99 13.58 -6.67
CA THR A 246 8.70 13.57 -5.98
C THR A 246 8.37 12.17 -5.48
N CYS A 247 8.54 11.15 -6.33
CA CYS A 247 8.27 9.77 -5.96
C CYS A 247 9.11 9.31 -4.74
N ILE A 248 10.40 9.66 -4.69
CA ILE A 248 11.28 9.29 -3.57
C ILE A 248 10.95 10.10 -2.31
N ALA A 249 10.58 11.38 -2.45
CA ALA A 249 10.11 12.18 -1.32
C ALA A 249 8.86 11.57 -0.67
N GLU A 250 7.92 11.09 -1.46
CA GLU A 250 6.72 10.41 -0.97
C GLU A 250 7.01 9.03 -0.33
N VAL A 251 8.06 8.33 -0.78
CA VAL A 251 8.56 7.14 -0.07
C VAL A 251 9.07 7.50 1.33
N ARG A 252 9.78 8.61 1.48
CA ARG A 252 10.22 9.11 2.79
C ARG A 252 9.03 9.48 3.67
N TYR A 253 8.02 10.13 3.09
CA TYR A 253 6.78 10.47 3.80
C TYR A 253 6.05 9.21 4.28
N LEU A 254 5.87 8.20 3.43
CA LEU A 254 5.31 6.91 3.85
C LEU A 254 6.13 6.26 4.97
N LEU A 255 7.46 6.27 4.88
CA LEU A 255 8.33 5.74 5.93
C LEU A 255 8.15 6.46 7.27
N SER A 256 7.78 7.75 7.28
CA SER A 256 7.48 8.50 8.52
C SER A 256 6.19 8.02 9.21
N MET A 257 5.32 7.28 8.48
CA MET A 257 4.07 6.72 9.00
C MET A 257 4.17 5.23 9.35
N LEU A 258 5.24 4.53 8.96
CA LEU A 258 5.41 3.11 9.20
C LEU A 258 6.39 2.85 10.37
N PRO A 259 6.17 1.81 11.18
CA PRO A 259 7.16 1.39 12.18
C PRO A 259 8.39 0.79 11.50
N SER A 260 9.47 0.59 12.25
CA SER A 260 10.64 -0.10 11.73
C SER A 260 10.36 -1.60 11.46
N ASN A 261 9.50 -2.20 12.26
CA ASN A 261 9.13 -3.62 12.17
C ASN A 261 7.82 -3.89 12.93
N ASN A 262 7.32 -5.12 12.85
CA ASN A 262 6.05 -5.55 13.45
C ASN A 262 6.04 -5.60 15.00
N ARG A 263 7.14 -5.30 15.68
CA ARG A 263 7.24 -5.26 17.14
C ARG A 263 7.23 -3.84 17.71
N GLU A 264 7.27 -2.86 16.83
CA GLU A 264 7.27 -1.45 17.17
C GLU A 264 5.96 -0.81 16.71
N ASN A 265 5.56 0.27 17.37
CA ASN A 265 4.47 1.11 16.89
C ASN A 265 5.00 2.12 15.87
N PRO A 266 4.14 2.66 14.99
CA PRO A 266 4.49 3.79 14.14
C PRO A 266 5.05 4.95 14.95
N PRO A 267 5.95 5.78 14.36
CA PRO A 267 6.47 6.96 15.04
C PRO A 267 5.35 7.95 15.36
N ALA A 268 5.32 8.45 16.58
CA ALA A 268 4.45 9.56 16.96
C ALA A 268 5.15 10.88 16.66
N HIS A 269 4.39 11.85 16.17
CA HIS A 269 4.85 13.22 15.98
C HIS A 269 4.06 14.17 16.90
N PRO A 270 4.67 15.24 17.43
CA PRO A 270 3.91 16.26 18.15
C PRO A 270 2.82 16.83 17.25
N ALA A 271 1.56 16.80 17.70
CA ALA A 271 0.46 17.43 17.00
C ALA A 271 0.36 18.91 17.40
N GLU A 272 0.25 19.79 16.41
CA GLU A 272 -0.07 21.21 16.63
C GLU A 272 -1.59 21.44 16.63
N ASP A 273 -2.34 20.58 15.95
CA ASP A 273 -3.80 20.59 15.86
C ASP A 273 -4.42 20.05 17.18
N PRO A 274 -5.24 20.84 17.90
CA PRO A 274 -5.78 20.43 19.20
C PRO A 274 -6.58 19.13 19.14
N ALA A 275 -6.36 18.26 20.11
CA ALA A 275 -7.07 16.98 20.24
C ALA A 275 -8.59 17.16 20.40
N ASP A 276 -9.02 18.26 21.02
CA ASP A 276 -10.42 18.62 21.29
C ASP A 276 -10.98 19.65 20.29
N ARG A 277 -10.31 19.86 19.13
CA ARG A 277 -10.82 20.74 18.08
C ARG A 277 -12.18 20.24 17.60
N ARG A 278 -13.18 21.10 17.67
CA ARG A 278 -14.52 20.81 17.18
C ARG A 278 -14.57 20.96 15.65
N GLY A 279 -15.12 19.97 14.99
CA GLY A 279 -15.33 19.93 13.53
C GLY A 279 -16.73 20.44 13.17
N GLU A 280 -17.02 21.73 13.36
CA GLU A 280 -18.36 22.29 13.07
C GLU A 280 -18.78 22.10 11.59
N ALA A 281 -17.83 22.04 10.66
CA ALA A 281 -18.11 21.78 9.24
C ALA A 281 -18.74 20.40 9.00
N LEU A 282 -18.51 19.42 9.86
CA LEU A 282 -19.09 18.08 9.75
C LEU A 282 -20.63 18.08 9.83
N LEU A 283 -21.22 19.07 10.49
CA LEU A 283 -22.68 19.23 10.57
C LEU A 283 -23.34 19.50 9.21
N ASP A 284 -22.59 20.12 8.29
CA ASP A 284 -23.08 20.52 6.96
C ASP A 284 -22.52 19.65 5.83
N LEU A 285 -21.36 19.01 6.03
CA LEU A 285 -20.69 18.17 5.02
C LEU A 285 -21.49 16.93 4.64
N VAL A 286 -22.11 16.27 5.60
CA VAL A 286 -22.89 15.06 5.37
C VAL A 286 -24.38 15.36 5.35
N PRO A 287 -25.02 15.35 4.17
CA PRO A 287 -26.43 15.68 4.05
C PRO A 287 -27.30 14.59 4.70
N ALA A 288 -28.36 15.01 5.40
CA ALA A 288 -29.35 14.10 5.99
C ALA A 288 -30.14 13.31 4.92
N ASP A 289 -30.27 13.84 3.70
CA ASP A 289 -30.87 13.11 2.58
C ASP A 289 -29.92 12.02 2.07
N GLY A 290 -30.26 10.77 2.29
CA GLY A 290 -29.48 9.61 1.88
C GLY A 290 -29.19 9.50 0.37
N ASN A 291 -29.94 10.19 -0.48
CA ASN A 291 -29.75 10.17 -1.93
C ASN A 291 -28.78 11.25 -2.42
N ARG A 292 -28.42 12.20 -1.58
CA ARG A 292 -27.51 13.28 -1.91
C ARG A 292 -26.05 12.84 -1.64
N PRO A 293 -25.19 12.75 -2.68
CA PRO A 293 -23.79 12.37 -2.48
C PRO A 293 -23.00 13.51 -1.80
N TYR A 294 -21.93 13.15 -1.12
CA TYR A 294 -20.93 14.07 -0.56
C TYR A 294 -19.54 13.46 -0.70
N ASP A 295 -18.50 14.27 -0.56
CA ASP A 295 -17.12 13.84 -0.64
C ASP A 295 -16.60 13.41 0.72
N MET A 296 -16.27 12.12 0.86
CA MET A 296 -15.72 11.56 2.09
C MET A 296 -14.33 12.13 2.43
N HIS A 297 -13.55 12.57 1.43
CA HIS A 297 -12.24 13.20 1.68
C HIS A 297 -12.40 14.44 2.57
N LYS A 298 -13.46 15.26 2.37
CA LYS A 298 -13.73 16.43 3.20
C LYS A 298 -14.04 16.09 4.66
N VAL A 299 -14.66 14.94 4.89
CA VAL A 299 -14.90 14.44 6.24
C VAL A 299 -13.59 14.00 6.89
N ILE A 300 -12.74 13.30 6.15
CA ILE A 300 -11.42 12.88 6.63
C ILE A 300 -10.56 14.11 6.95
N GLU A 301 -10.46 15.08 6.02
CA GLU A 301 -9.69 16.33 6.19
C GLU A 301 -10.10 17.10 7.47
N GLU A 302 -11.40 17.14 7.78
CA GLU A 302 -11.91 17.84 8.96
C GLU A 302 -11.57 17.12 10.28
N ILE A 303 -11.30 15.82 10.26
CA ILE A 303 -11.07 15.02 11.46
C ILE A 303 -9.58 14.85 11.78
N VAL A 304 -8.74 14.60 10.77
CA VAL A 304 -7.31 14.29 10.95
C VAL A 304 -6.47 15.52 11.28
N ASP A 305 -5.25 15.32 11.75
CA ASP A 305 -4.31 16.40 12.06
C ASP A 305 -3.99 17.21 10.81
N ASP A 306 -4.18 18.52 10.87
CA ASP A 306 -3.90 19.49 9.79
C ASP A 306 -4.60 19.18 8.44
N GLY A 307 -5.56 18.26 8.44
CA GLY A 307 -6.21 17.76 7.23
C GLY A 307 -5.30 16.93 6.32
N ASP A 308 -4.16 16.45 6.85
CA ASP A 308 -3.12 15.76 6.08
C ASP A 308 -3.26 14.23 6.17
N TYR A 309 -3.23 13.56 5.01
CA TYR A 309 -3.28 12.10 4.90
C TYR A 309 -2.66 11.62 3.59
N LEU A 310 -2.19 10.38 3.59
CA LEU A 310 -1.66 9.68 2.41
C LEU A 310 -2.66 8.62 1.94
N GLU A 311 -3.38 8.87 0.85
CA GLU A 311 -4.32 7.91 0.28
C GLU A 311 -3.60 6.83 -0.53
N VAL A 312 -3.85 5.58 -0.18
CA VAL A 312 -3.29 4.39 -0.84
C VAL A 312 -4.25 3.94 -1.93
N HIS A 313 -3.78 3.74 -3.17
CA HIS A 313 -4.61 3.43 -4.32
C HIS A 313 -5.70 4.49 -4.62
N GLU A 314 -5.36 5.78 -4.52
CA GLU A 314 -6.28 6.89 -4.76
C GLU A 314 -7.07 6.75 -6.08
N ARG A 315 -6.43 6.24 -7.13
CA ARG A 315 -6.99 6.16 -8.48
C ARG A 315 -7.65 4.81 -8.80
N TRP A 316 -7.52 3.80 -7.93
CA TRP A 316 -8.14 2.47 -8.10
C TRP A 316 -9.20 2.22 -7.03
N ALA A 317 -10.32 1.55 -7.41
CA ALA A 317 -11.45 1.28 -6.51
C ALA A 317 -11.86 2.52 -5.71
N ARG A 318 -12.17 3.60 -6.41
CA ARG A 318 -12.42 4.93 -5.84
C ARG A 318 -13.70 5.04 -4.99
N ASN A 319 -14.54 4.02 -5.00
CA ASN A 319 -15.72 3.87 -4.13
C ASN A 319 -15.36 3.55 -2.68
N ILE A 320 -14.08 3.27 -2.39
CA ILE A 320 -13.54 3.14 -1.04
C ILE A 320 -12.22 3.89 -0.92
N VAL A 321 -12.08 4.66 0.16
CA VAL A 321 -10.86 5.37 0.53
C VAL A 321 -10.09 4.53 1.54
N CYS A 322 -8.79 4.34 1.31
CA CYS A 322 -7.86 3.74 2.25
C CYS A 322 -6.70 4.71 2.44
N ALA A 323 -6.49 5.23 3.63
CA ALA A 323 -5.48 6.27 3.86
C ALA A 323 -4.73 6.06 5.18
N LEU A 324 -3.46 6.46 5.20
CA LEU A 324 -2.70 6.68 6.43
C LEU A 324 -2.80 8.16 6.81
N ALA A 325 -3.10 8.44 8.06
CA ALA A 325 -3.19 9.80 8.59
C ALA A 325 -2.63 9.86 10.00
N ARG A 326 -2.59 11.06 10.57
CA ARG A 326 -2.30 11.24 12.00
C ARG A 326 -3.52 11.79 12.72
N LEU A 327 -3.70 11.33 13.94
CA LEU A 327 -4.71 11.84 14.87
C LEU A 327 -4.07 12.00 16.24
N ASP A 328 -3.96 13.25 16.71
CA ASP A 328 -3.18 13.64 17.90
C ASP A 328 -1.74 13.11 17.84
N GLY A 329 -1.11 13.28 16.65
CA GLY A 329 0.24 12.85 16.35
C GLY A 329 0.47 11.34 16.20
N GLN A 330 -0.55 10.52 16.42
CA GLN A 330 -0.48 9.07 16.28
C GLN A 330 -0.94 8.64 14.89
N VAL A 331 -0.21 7.73 14.25
CA VAL A 331 -0.60 7.19 12.94
C VAL A 331 -1.81 6.29 13.07
N VAL A 332 -2.77 6.47 12.18
CA VAL A 332 -3.97 5.65 12.03
C VAL A 332 -4.19 5.26 10.57
N GLY A 333 -4.77 4.10 10.34
CA GLY A 333 -5.30 3.69 9.05
C GLY A 333 -6.79 4.04 8.95
N ILE A 334 -7.18 4.69 7.88
CA ILE A 334 -8.58 5.06 7.61
C ILE A 334 -9.10 4.19 6.48
N VAL A 335 -10.27 3.57 6.68
CA VAL A 335 -11.03 2.88 5.64
C VAL A 335 -12.41 3.54 5.58
N ALA A 336 -12.80 4.10 4.43
CA ALA A 336 -14.03 4.87 4.34
C ALA A 336 -14.76 4.63 3.01
N ASN A 337 -16.09 4.54 3.04
CA ASN A 337 -16.88 4.51 1.80
C ASN A 337 -16.91 5.91 1.16
N GLN A 338 -16.78 5.99 -0.18
CA GLN A 338 -16.88 7.25 -0.92
C GLN A 338 -18.21 7.36 -1.66
N PRO A 339 -19.22 8.06 -1.09
CA PRO A 339 -20.55 8.14 -1.67
C PRO A 339 -20.64 8.82 -3.04
N GLN A 340 -19.66 9.62 -3.42
CA GLN A 340 -19.60 10.22 -4.77
C GLN A 340 -19.30 9.20 -5.87
N VAL A 341 -18.72 8.06 -5.51
CA VAL A 341 -18.37 7.00 -6.46
C VAL A 341 -19.21 5.77 -6.17
N LEU A 342 -20.04 5.36 -7.12
CA LEU A 342 -20.95 4.20 -6.99
C LEU A 342 -21.76 4.22 -5.68
N ALA A 343 -22.11 5.40 -5.16
CA ALA A 343 -22.81 5.58 -3.89
C ALA A 343 -22.13 4.92 -2.66
N GLY A 344 -20.82 4.64 -2.73
CA GLY A 344 -20.06 3.99 -1.66
C GLY A 344 -20.31 2.49 -1.50
N VAL A 345 -20.90 1.80 -2.50
CA VAL A 345 -21.09 0.34 -2.45
C VAL A 345 -19.77 -0.40 -2.39
N LEU A 346 -19.77 -1.61 -1.85
CA LEU A 346 -18.65 -2.54 -1.95
C LEU A 346 -18.77 -3.37 -3.24
N ASP A 347 -17.74 -3.35 -4.06
CA ASP A 347 -17.55 -4.24 -5.19
C ASP A 347 -16.31 -5.12 -4.99
N ILE A 348 -15.94 -5.89 -6.01
CA ILE A 348 -14.76 -6.78 -5.96
C ILE A 348 -13.50 -5.98 -5.64
N GLU A 349 -13.25 -4.90 -6.38
CA GLU A 349 -12.02 -4.12 -6.26
C GLU A 349 -11.92 -3.36 -4.92
N ALA A 350 -13.03 -2.77 -4.46
CA ALA A 350 -13.11 -2.13 -3.15
C ALA A 350 -12.83 -3.12 -2.01
N SER A 351 -13.37 -4.34 -2.13
CA SER A 351 -13.14 -5.42 -1.16
C SER A 351 -11.66 -5.84 -1.11
N GLU A 352 -11.00 -5.96 -2.25
CA GLU A 352 -9.57 -6.29 -2.36
C GLU A 352 -8.68 -5.17 -1.79
N LYS A 353 -8.93 -3.91 -2.19
CA LYS A 353 -8.19 -2.73 -1.71
C LYS A 353 -8.26 -2.63 -0.19
N ALA A 354 -9.47 -2.65 0.36
CA ALA A 354 -9.65 -2.52 1.80
C ALA A 354 -9.10 -3.72 2.58
N ALA A 355 -9.29 -4.96 2.10
CA ALA A 355 -8.77 -6.16 2.76
C ALA A 355 -7.24 -6.12 2.88
N ARG A 356 -6.55 -5.76 1.80
CA ARG A 356 -5.09 -5.64 1.79
C ARG A 356 -4.61 -4.54 2.74
N PHE A 357 -5.28 -3.39 2.73
CA PHE A 357 -4.95 -2.26 3.60
C PHE A 357 -5.14 -2.58 5.08
N VAL A 358 -6.27 -3.20 5.47
CA VAL A 358 -6.53 -3.64 6.85
C VAL A 358 -5.48 -4.62 7.33
N GLN A 359 -5.09 -5.61 6.49
CA GLN A 359 -4.03 -6.57 6.84
C GLN A 359 -2.67 -5.88 7.02
N MET A 360 -2.34 -4.90 6.20
CA MET A 360 -1.11 -4.12 6.32
C MET A 360 -1.10 -3.31 7.62
N CYS A 361 -2.21 -2.63 7.95
CA CYS A 361 -2.34 -1.90 9.20
C CYS A 361 -2.14 -2.82 10.41
N ASP A 362 -2.78 -3.99 10.42
CA ASP A 362 -2.63 -4.96 11.51
C ASP A 362 -1.20 -5.50 11.61
N ALA A 363 -0.56 -5.82 10.49
CA ALA A 363 0.82 -6.29 10.46
C ALA A 363 1.83 -5.29 11.07
N PHE A 364 1.54 -3.98 10.97
CA PHE A 364 2.43 -2.91 11.39
C PHE A 364 1.91 -2.07 12.56
N ASN A 365 1.02 -2.64 13.38
CA ASN A 365 0.50 -2.04 14.62
C ASN A 365 -0.16 -0.66 14.40
N ILE A 366 -0.80 -0.46 13.27
CA ILE A 366 -1.52 0.77 12.92
C ILE A 366 -2.99 0.60 13.32
N PRO A 367 -3.53 1.40 14.28
CA PRO A 367 -4.94 1.39 14.60
C PRO A 367 -5.81 1.74 13.40
N ILE A 368 -7.00 1.15 13.31
CA ILE A 368 -7.90 1.34 12.16
C ILE A 368 -9.14 2.12 12.59
N ILE A 369 -9.48 3.14 11.82
CA ILE A 369 -10.72 3.89 11.93
C ILE A 369 -11.53 3.63 10.65
N THR A 370 -12.76 3.18 10.79
CA THR A 370 -13.64 2.92 9.66
C THR A 370 -14.80 3.90 9.63
N PHE A 371 -14.94 4.68 8.55
CA PHE A 371 -16.06 5.60 8.32
C PHE A 371 -17.07 4.96 7.37
N LEU A 372 -18.29 4.72 7.88
CA LEU A 372 -19.33 4.00 7.15
C LEU A 372 -20.36 4.93 6.53
N ASP A 373 -20.54 4.78 5.24
CA ASP A 373 -21.75 5.18 4.49
C ASP A 373 -21.92 4.19 3.33
N VAL A 374 -22.45 2.99 3.65
CA VAL A 374 -22.52 1.86 2.72
C VAL A 374 -23.95 1.37 2.52
N PRO A 375 -24.50 1.45 1.29
CA PRO A 375 -25.85 0.95 0.99
C PRO A 375 -25.91 -0.56 0.73
N GLY A 376 -24.76 -1.23 0.54
CA GLY A 376 -24.69 -2.66 0.25
C GLY A 376 -23.48 -3.05 -0.58
N PHE A 377 -23.44 -4.32 -0.98
CA PHE A 377 -22.58 -4.79 -2.06
C PHE A 377 -23.18 -4.44 -3.41
N LEU A 378 -22.33 -4.21 -4.42
CA LEU A 378 -22.76 -3.92 -5.78
C LEU A 378 -23.49 -5.15 -6.38
N PRO A 379 -24.80 -5.03 -6.72
CA PRO A 379 -25.50 -6.13 -7.34
C PRO A 379 -25.16 -6.22 -8.83
N GLY A 380 -25.19 -7.42 -9.40
CA GLY A 380 -25.05 -7.62 -10.83
C GLY A 380 -24.41 -8.94 -11.19
N VAL A 381 -24.70 -9.42 -12.41
CA VAL A 381 -24.20 -10.70 -12.93
C VAL A 381 -22.67 -10.71 -12.95
N ASP A 382 -22.05 -9.61 -13.38
CA ASP A 382 -20.59 -9.51 -13.48
C ASP A 382 -19.92 -9.61 -12.11
N GLN A 383 -20.51 -9.00 -11.07
CA GLN A 383 -20.02 -9.10 -9.70
C GLN A 383 -20.17 -10.54 -9.16
N GLU A 384 -21.33 -11.17 -9.35
CA GLU A 384 -21.56 -12.55 -8.91
C GLU A 384 -20.63 -13.54 -9.63
N HIS A 385 -20.54 -13.45 -10.96
CA HIS A 385 -19.65 -14.30 -11.76
C HIS A 385 -18.17 -13.99 -11.53
N GLY A 386 -17.83 -12.74 -11.25
CA GLY A 386 -16.48 -12.32 -10.86
C GLY A 386 -16.07 -12.79 -9.47
N GLY A 387 -17.03 -13.28 -8.66
CA GLY A 387 -16.78 -13.87 -7.34
C GLY A 387 -16.84 -12.86 -6.19
N ILE A 388 -17.77 -11.91 -6.22
CA ILE A 388 -17.96 -10.92 -5.13
C ILE A 388 -18.05 -11.57 -3.74
N ILE A 389 -18.66 -12.76 -3.62
CA ILE A 389 -18.74 -13.50 -2.35
C ILE A 389 -17.33 -13.82 -1.83
N ARG A 390 -16.46 -14.32 -2.69
CA ARG A 390 -15.07 -14.67 -2.36
C ARG A 390 -14.24 -13.42 -2.01
N HIS A 391 -14.38 -12.37 -2.80
CA HIS A 391 -13.63 -11.13 -2.61
C HIS A 391 -14.14 -10.33 -1.40
N GLY A 392 -15.46 -10.23 -1.20
CA GLY A 392 -16.04 -9.65 0.01
C GLY A 392 -15.67 -10.40 1.28
N ALA A 393 -15.54 -11.73 1.19
CA ALA A 393 -15.06 -12.54 2.31
C ALA A 393 -13.60 -12.24 2.71
N LYS A 394 -12.75 -11.75 1.80
CA LYS A 394 -11.38 -11.31 2.14
C LYS A 394 -11.41 -10.10 3.09
N LEU A 395 -12.26 -9.12 2.83
CA LEU A 395 -12.41 -7.96 3.69
C LEU A 395 -12.95 -8.33 5.07
N LEU A 396 -13.98 -9.17 5.11
CA LEU A 396 -14.51 -9.72 6.35
C LEU A 396 -13.41 -10.46 7.15
N TYR A 397 -12.65 -11.31 6.48
CA TYR A 397 -11.54 -12.03 7.08
C TYR A 397 -10.48 -11.09 7.65
N ALA A 398 -10.10 -10.05 6.90
CA ALA A 398 -9.09 -9.09 7.33
C ALA A 398 -9.50 -8.40 8.63
N TYR A 399 -10.71 -7.87 8.72
CA TYR A 399 -11.22 -7.26 9.94
C TYR A 399 -11.34 -8.25 11.11
N CYS A 400 -11.91 -9.43 10.90
CA CYS A 400 -12.04 -10.43 11.96
C CYS A 400 -10.67 -10.94 12.47
N ASN A 401 -9.63 -10.86 11.65
CA ASN A 401 -8.27 -11.30 12.01
C ASN A 401 -7.43 -10.19 12.66
N ALA A 402 -7.80 -8.93 12.46
CA ALA A 402 -7.03 -7.79 12.95
C ALA A 402 -7.05 -7.70 14.48
N THR A 403 -5.86 -7.46 15.05
CA THR A 403 -5.60 -7.40 16.49
C THR A 403 -5.37 -5.99 17.00
N VAL A 404 -5.09 -5.04 16.11
CA VAL A 404 -4.93 -3.61 16.43
C VAL A 404 -6.24 -2.98 16.91
N PRO A 405 -6.19 -1.82 17.60
CA PRO A 405 -7.39 -1.05 17.90
C PRO A 405 -8.22 -0.79 16.65
N ARG A 406 -9.53 -1.02 16.73
CA ARG A 406 -10.48 -0.82 15.63
C ARG A 406 -11.67 -0.01 16.12
N ILE A 407 -11.89 1.14 15.50
CA ILE A 407 -13.00 2.04 15.84
C ILE A 407 -13.84 2.24 14.58
N SER A 408 -15.13 2.00 14.68
CA SER A 408 -16.10 2.17 13.61
C SER A 408 -16.96 3.38 13.88
N LEU A 409 -17.17 4.24 12.88
CA LEU A 409 -18.08 5.39 12.95
C LEU A 409 -19.06 5.36 11.79
N ILE A 410 -20.33 5.26 12.10
CA ILE A 410 -21.43 5.22 11.12
C ILE A 410 -21.93 6.65 10.90
N LEU A 411 -21.65 7.20 9.72
CA LEU A 411 -22.04 8.56 9.39
C LEU A 411 -23.49 8.64 8.90
N ARG A 412 -23.86 7.72 7.97
CA ARG A 412 -25.18 7.77 7.35
C ARG A 412 -25.77 6.39 7.10
N LYS A 413 -25.47 5.72 5.97
CA LYS A 413 -26.04 4.40 5.65
C LYS A 413 -25.17 3.26 6.18
N ALA A 414 -25.83 2.26 6.75
CA ALA A 414 -25.19 1.02 7.16
C ALA A 414 -26.16 -0.15 6.90
N TYR A 415 -26.16 -0.69 5.66
CA TYR A 415 -27.16 -1.66 5.25
C TYR A 415 -26.61 -3.06 4.99
N GLY A 416 -27.33 -4.05 5.51
CA GLY A 416 -27.15 -5.46 5.18
C GLY A 416 -25.81 -6.04 5.54
N GLY A 417 -25.34 -6.99 4.71
CA GLY A 417 -24.05 -7.65 4.90
C GLY A 417 -22.86 -6.71 4.77
N ALA A 418 -22.97 -5.65 3.96
CA ALA A 418 -21.90 -4.68 3.80
C ALA A 418 -21.63 -3.89 5.09
N TYR A 419 -22.68 -3.53 5.86
CA TYR A 419 -22.53 -2.95 7.20
C TYR A 419 -21.71 -3.87 8.11
N ILE A 420 -22.02 -5.17 8.11
CA ILE A 420 -21.28 -6.12 8.95
C ILE A 420 -19.82 -6.19 8.54
N VAL A 421 -19.54 -6.29 7.25
CA VAL A 421 -18.18 -6.43 6.69
C VAL A 421 -17.32 -5.19 6.94
N MET A 422 -17.93 -4.00 6.98
CA MET A 422 -17.26 -2.73 7.24
C MET A 422 -17.07 -2.47 8.75
N ASP A 423 -16.38 -3.40 9.42
CA ASP A 423 -15.94 -3.27 10.81
C ASP A 423 -17.07 -3.03 11.85
N SER A 424 -18.16 -3.77 11.75
CA SER A 424 -19.23 -3.69 12.76
C SER A 424 -18.77 -4.24 14.13
N GLN A 425 -19.44 -3.81 15.20
CA GLN A 425 -19.23 -4.35 16.54
C GLN A 425 -19.34 -5.89 16.58
N SER A 426 -20.25 -6.47 15.80
CA SER A 426 -20.50 -7.92 15.77
C SER A 426 -19.35 -8.75 15.22
N ILE A 427 -18.41 -8.14 14.47
CA ILE A 427 -17.17 -8.79 14.03
C ILE A 427 -15.93 -8.34 14.82
N GLY A 428 -16.15 -7.65 15.94
CA GLY A 428 -15.12 -7.36 16.93
C GLY A 428 -14.46 -5.97 16.81
N ALA A 429 -15.14 -4.96 16.25
CA ALA A 429 -14.72 -3.57 16.48
C ALA A 429 -14.70 -3.29 17.99
N ASP A 430 -13.68 -2.59 18.46
CA ASP A 430 -13.53 -2.29 19.89
C ASP A 430 -14.56 -1.25 20.36
N LEU A 431 -14.83 -0.25 19.50
CA LEU A 431 -15.83 0.76 19.71
C LEU A 431 -16.56 1.07 18.40
N THR A 432 -17.87 1.25 18.49
CA THR A 432 -18.73 1.62 17.37
C THR A 432 -19.55 2.84 17.73
N TYR A 433 -19.33 3.93 17.00
CA TYR A 433 -20.04 5.20 17.15
C TYR A 433 -21.00 5.43 15.98
N ALA A 434 -22.00 6.24 16.21
CA ALA A 434 -22.94 6.64 15.18
C ALA A 434 -23.26 8.14 15.26
N TRP A 435 -23.49 8.77 14.11
CA TRP A 435 -24.07 10.11 14.08
C TRP A 435 -25.60 10.04 14.15
N PRO A 436 -26.28 11.09 14.63
CA PRO A 436 -27.75 11.10 14.73
C PRO A 436 -28.46 10.93 13.39
N THR A 437 -27.79 11.21 12.27
CA THR A 437 -28.28 11.12 10.89
C THR A 437 -28.23 9.73 10.29
N ASN A 438 -27.66 8.74 11.00
CA ASN A 438 -27.45 7.43 10.43
C ASN A 438 -28.71 6.58 10.31
N GLU A 439 -28.67 5.65 9.37
CA GLU A 439 -29.68 4.60 9.18
C GLU A 439 -28.98 3.24 9.20
N ILE A 440 -29.28 2.42 10.22
CA ILE A 440 -28.76 1.04 10.33
C ILE A 440 -29.91 0.08 10.05
N ALA A 441 -29.80 -0.79 9.05
CA ALA A 441 -30.86 -1.70 8.67
C ALA A 441 -30.38 -2.94 7.91
N VAL A 442 -31.26 -3.96 7.86
CA VAL A 442 -31.02 -5.14 7.02
C VAL A 442 -30.98 -4.78 5.53
N MET A 443 -31.80 -3.83 5.12
CA MET A 443 -31.87 -3.28 3.76
C MET A 443 -32.53 -1.89 3.79
N GLY A 444 -32.40 -1.14 2.69
CA GLY A 444 -33.08 0.15 2.57
C GLY A 444 -34.60 0.04 2.77
N ALA A 445 -35.21 1.08 3.35
CA ALA A 445 -36.61 1.09 3.77
C ALA A 445 -37.59 0.75 2.65
N GLU A 446 -37.35 1.17 1.42
CA GLU A 446 -38.21 0.86 0.26
C GLU A 446 -38.22 -0.64 -0.05
N GLY A 447 -37.04 -1.29 -0.02
CA GLY A 447 -36.93 -2.73 -0.18
C GLY A 447 -37.62 -3.48 0.96
N ALA A 448 -37.38 -3.07 2.19
CA ALA A 448 -37.98 -3.66 3.38
C ALA A 448 -39.53 -3.56 3.36
N ALA A 449 -40.08 -2.39 3.03
CA ALA A 449 -41.53 -2.17 2.91
C ALA A 449 -42.15 -3.08 1.84
N ASN A 450 -41.51 -3.24 0.69
CA ASN A 450 -42.00 -4.13 -0.36
C ASN A 450 -41.98 -5.62 0.03
N VAL A 451 -41.10 -6.04 0.91
CA VAL A 451 -41.04 -7.43 1.41
C VAL A 451 -42.05 -7.66 2.54
N ILE A 452 -42.00 -6.82 3.57
CA ILE A 452 -42.76 -7.00 4.80
C ILE A 452 -44.25 -6.72 4.58
N PHE A 453 -44.58 -5.61 3.88
CA PHE A 453 -45.92 -5.09 3.72
C PHE A 453 -46.52 -5.35 2.33
N ARG A 454 -45.94 -6.27 1.55
CA ARG A 454 -46.32 -6.56 0.15
C ARG A 454 -47.82 -6.71 -0.04
N ARG A 455 -48.51 -7.46 0.84
CA ARG A 455 -49.96 -7.68 0.75
C ARG A 455 -50.75 -6.42 1.09
N GLN A 456 -50.38 -5.72 2.16
CA GLN A 456 -51.06 -4.49 2.59
C GLN A 456 -50.96 -3.39 1.51
N ILE A 457 -49.79 -3.30 0.84
CA ILE A 457 -49.56 -2.36 -0.26
C ILE A 457 -50.43 -2.77 -1.47
N ALA A 458 -50.47 -4.05 -1.82
CA ALA A 458 -51.25 -4.53 -2.98
C ALA A 458 -52.78 -4.40 -2.80
N ASP A 459 -53.26 -4.56 -1.58
CA ASP A 459 -54.71 -4.53 -1.25
C ASP A 459 -55.20 -3.12 -0.91
N ALA A 460 -54.35 -2.10 -0.89
CA ALA A 460 -54.71 -0.72 -0.57
C ALA A 460 -55.44 -0.01 -1.74
N GLU A 461 -56.38 0.88 -1.43
CA GLU A 461 -57.03 1.75 -2.42
C GLU A 461 -56.00 2.62 -3.18
N ASP A 462 -54.97 3.08 -2.48
CA ASP A 462 -53.82 3.79 -3.06
C ASP A 462 -52.51 3.09 -2.65
N PRO A 463 -51.96 2.20 -3.50
CA PRO A 463 -50.75 1.45 -3.22
C PRO A 463 -49.51 2.33 -3.04
N GLU A 464 -49.42 3.48 -3.73
CA GLU A 464 -48.26 4.37 -3.62
C GLU A 464 -48.24 5.14 -2.30
N ALA A 465 -49.39 5.69 -1.89
CA ALA A 465 -49.53 6.33 -0.58
C ALA A 465 -49.31 5.33 0.56
N MET A 466 -49.83 4.10 0.43
CA MET A 466 -49.58 3.05 1.42
C MET A 466 -48.11 2.68 1.51
N ARG A 467 -47.41 2.52 0.37
CA ARG A 467 -45.98 2.26 0.35
C ARG A 467 -45.18 3.37 1.04
N ALA A 468 -45.45 4.64 0.70
CA ALA A 468 -44.81 5.78 1.32
C ALA A 468 -45.01 5.80 2.86
N ARG A 469 -46.18 5.46 3.30
CA ARG A 469 -46.51 5.33 4.74
C ARG A 469 -45.68 4.23 5.40
N MET A 470 -45.63 3.02 4.81
CA MET A 470 -44.89 1.88 5.35
C MET A 470 -43.37 2.12 5.36
N VAL A 471 -42.82 2.77 4.34
CA VAL A 471 -41.44 3.20 4.30
C VAL A 471 -41.12 4.15 5.47
N LYS A 472 -41.97 5.15 5.69
CA LYS A 472 -41.83 6.10 6.79
C LYS A 472 -41.90 5.41 8.16
N GLU A 473 -42.86 4.51 8.35
CA GLU A 473 -43.04 3.74 9.58
C GLU A 473 -41.78 2.88 9.86
N TYR A 474 -41.32 2.14 8.86
CA TYR A 474 -40.10 1.32 8.97
C TYR A 474 -38.87 2.14 9.35
N LYS A 475 -38.67 3.30 8.71
CA LYS A 475 -37.56 4.21 9.05
C LYS A 475 -37.63 4.70 10.49
N THR A 476 -38.84 5.12 10.90
CA THR A 476 -39.04 5.70 12.24
C THR A 476 -38.86 4.67 13.36
N GLU A 477 -39.28 3.42 13.14
CA GLU A 477 -39.24 2.40 14.18
C GLU A 477 -37.91 1.61 14.25
N LEU A 478 -37.25 1.38 13.12
CA LEU A 478 -36.18 0.38 13.05
C LEU A 478 -34.83 0.89 12.51
N MET A 479 -34.80 2.02 11.80
CA MET A 479 -33.57 2.44 11.09
C MET A 479 -32.77 3.55 11.79
N HIS A 480 -33.31 4.18 12.82
CA HIS A 480 -32.63 5.26 13.53
C HIS A 480 -31.52 4.73 14.47
N PRO A 481 -30.48 5.53 14.77
CA PRO A 481 -29.32 5.07 15.57
C PRO A 481 -29.69 4.63 16.99
N TYR A 482 -30.71 5.25 17.59
CA TYR A 482 -31.13 4.94 18.96
C TYR A 482 -31.69 3.51 19.09
N TYR A 483 -32.33 2.97 18.05
CA TYR A 483 -32.74 1.56 18.01
C TYR A 483 -31.53 0.61 18.14
N ALA A 484 -30.43 0.91 17.47
CA ALA A 484 -29.20 0.14 17.56
C ALA A 484 -28.49 0.33 18.91
N ALA A 485 -28.47 1.57 19.42
CA ALA A 485 -27.86 1.89 20.72
C ALA A 485 -28.60 1.20 21.89
N GLU A 486 -29.93 1.20 21.90
CA GLU A 486 -30.76 0.49 22.90
C GLU A 486 -30.45 -1.02 22.95
N ARG A 487 -29.93 -1.59 21.87
CA ARG A 487 -29.62 -3.03 21.73
C ARG A 487 -28.11 -3.31 21.90
N GLY A 488 -27.32 -2.29 22.20
CA GLY A 488 -25.88 -2.41 22.36
C GLY A 488 -25.14 -2.79 21.05
N LEU A 489 -25.68 -2.39 19.89
CA LEU A 489 -25.02 -2.56 18.59
C LEU A 489 -24.20 -1.34 18.18
N VAL A 490 -24.34 -0.26 18.91
CA VAL A 490 -23.60 1.00 18.84
C VAL A 490 -23.30 1.42 20.27
N ASP A 491 -22.06 1.78 20.57
CA ASP A 491 -21.63 2.13 21.92
C ASP A 491 -22.12 3.53 22.33
N ASP A 492 -22.14 4.47 21.36
CA ASP A 492 -22.67 5.81 21.59
C ASP A 492 -23.15 6.46 20.28
N VAL A 493 -24.09 7.41 20.43
CA VAL A 493 -24.53 8.31 19.36
C VAL A 493 -23.95 9.69 19.65
N ILE A 494 -23.01 10.13 18.84
CA ILE A 494 -22.19 11.31 19.10
C ILE A 494 -22.57 12.53 18.24
N ASP A 495 -22.32 13.74 18.74
CA ASP A 495 -22.37 14.97 17.96
C ASP A 495 -21.28 14.91 16.85
N PRO A 496 -21.62 15.07 15.56
CA PRO A 496 -20.63 15.10 14.49
C PRO A 496 -19.45 16.04 14.75
N ALA A 497 -19.70 17.22 15.35
CA ALA A 497 -18.68 18.19 15.66
C ALA A 497 -17.67 17.72 16.74
N GLU A 498 -18.01 16.72 17.55
CA GLU A 498 -17.16 16.14 18.59
C GLU A 498 -16.37 14.91 18.10
N THR A 499 -16.51 14.53 16.85
CA THR A 499 -15.95 13.28 16.30
C THR A 499 -14.44 13.16 16.55
N ARG A 500 -13.66 14.22 16.29
CA ARG A 500 -12.21 14.21 16.52
C ARG A 500 -11.86 13.90 17.97
N GLU A 501 -12.45 14.62 18.92
CA GLU A 501 -12.19 14.44 20.35
C GLU A 501 -12.55 13.02 20.81
N VAL A 502 -13.70 12.50 20.38
CA VAL A 502 -14.14 11.14 20.71
C VAL A 502 -13.16 10.10 20.18
N LEU A 503 -12.71 10.23 18.94
CA LEU A 503 -11.75 9.29 18.33
C LEU A 503 -10.39 9.36 19.02
N VAL A 504 -9.85 10.56 19.30
CA VAL A 504 -8.58 10.74 20.02
C VAL A 504 -8.62 10.07 21.39
N ARG A 505 -9.69 10.32 22.20
CA ARG A 505 -9.87 9.71 23.52
C ARG A 505 -10.00 8.19 23.45
N SER A 506 -10.71 7.69 22.46
CA SER A 506 -10.90 6.25 22.22
C SER A 506 -9.58 5.57 21.87
N LEU A 507 -8.79 6.14 20.97
CA LEU A 507 -7.45 5.64 20.62
C LEU A 507 -6.49 5.68 21.83
N ALA A 508 -6.52 6.73 22.63
CA ALA A 508 -5.71 6.83 23.83
C ALA A 508 -6.05 5.71 24.84
N MET A 509 -7.33 5.40 25.02
CA MET A 509 -7.79 4.30 25.87
C MET A 509 -7.36 2.94 25.31
N LEU A 510 -7.45 2.75 23.99
CA LEU A 510 -7.12 1.49 23.32
C LEU A 510 -5.61 1.31 23.05
N ARG A 511 -4.77 2.28 23.37
CA ARG A 511 -3.33 2.28 23.05
C ARG A 511 -2.59 1.05 23.55
N THR A 512 -3.02 0.47 24.66
CA THR A 512 -2.42 -0.74 25.25
C THR A 512 -3.20 -2.01 24.96
N LYS A 513 -4.14 -1.97 24.01
CA LYS A 513 -4.89 -3.16 23.59
C LYS A 513 -3.93 -4.26 23.23
N HIS A 514 -4.20 -5.44 23.75
CA HIS A 514 -3.54 -6.68 23.38
C HIS A 514 -4.59 -7.74 23.07
N ALA A 515 -4.47 -8.38 21.93
CA ALA A 515 -5.36 -9.45 21.51
C ALA A 515 -4.55 -10.62 20.97
N ASP A 516 -4.72 -11.79 21.57
CA ASP A 516 -4.09 -13.02 21.12
C ASP A 516 -4.99 -13.77 20.13
N LEU A 517 -4.45 -14.08 18.97
CA LEU A 517 -5.08 -15.01 18.04
C LEU A 517 -4.77 -16.47 18.44
N PRO A 518 -5.69 -17.43 18.13
CA PRO A 518 -5.38 -18.84 18.31
C PRO A 518 -4.07 -19.24 17.63
N SER A 519 -3.23 -20.01 18.30
CA SER A 519 -1.96 -20.46 17.75
C SER A 519 -2.16 -21.25 16.45
N ARG A 520 -1.50 -20.81 15.37
CA ARG A 520 -1.58 -21.43 14.04
C ARG A 520 -0.29 -21.17 13.26
N LYS A 521 0.01 -21.99 12.24
CA LYS A 521 1.15 -21.72 11.35
C LYS A 521 0.97 -20.42 10.56
N HIS A 522 -0.21 -20.21 10.02
CA HIS A 522 -0.69 -19.02 9.31
C HIS A 522 -2.21 -19.09 9.16
N GLY A 523 -2.84 -17.99 8.78
CA GLY A 523 -4.23 -17.99 8.36
C GLY A 523 -4.41 -18.73 7.01
N ASN A 524 -5.67 -19.06 6.68
CA ASN A 524 -6.06 -19.52 5.35
C ASN A 524 -7.17 -18.57 4.84
N PRO A 525 -6.78 -17.36 4.38
CA PRO A 525 -7.74 -16.37 3.93
C PRO A 525 -8.49 -16.87 2.69
N PRO A 526 -9.70 -16.38 2.44
CA PRO A 526 -10.40 -16.60 1.17
C PRO A 526 -9.55 -16.15 -0.02
N GLN A 527 -9.53 -16.95 -1.12
CA GLN A 527 -8.70 -16.70 -2.31
C GLN A 527 -9.55 -16.13 -3.45
#